data_ec614df023ea48c9a5d9878cd2f7ee43
#
_entry.id   ec614df023ea48c9a5d9878cd2f7ee43
#
_cell.length_a   1.000
_cell.length_b   1.000
_cell.length_c   1.000
_cell.angle_alpha   90.00
_cell.angle_beta   90.00
_cell.angle_gamma   90.00
#
_symmetry.space_group_name_H-M   'P 1'
#
loop_
_entity.id
_entity.type
_entity.pdbx_description
1 polymer ?
#
loop_
_entity_poly.entity_id
_entity_poly.type
_entity_poly.pdbx_seq_one_letter_code
_entity_poly.pdbx_strand_id
1 'polypeptide(L)'
;MTAPSSRPTQCPHCGYDNQVETYESINSHDRQLREKLISGALWTWRCANCAKETFSLYPVLYHDMRSWCMVYYLDRQMTEDPRVIERMVPAADQLTALRRFNLNYRFRLCRSLDDFIEKVRVLDAGLDDQAVEYVKLRHSGVPLKTRFERLVDGESKRLEFVIASHAPGGPRTSPVGVTYSAYTDALAKIRERMGSEPDVASGFIIVDQSYIEERFPAFRPKRPEPMALTPASQPAGDMGSIVFGKTRSSDKQKPWWRFW
;
A
#
# COMPACT_ATOMS: atom_id res chain seq x y z
N MET A 1 5.57 9.33 18.61
CA MET A 1 4.27 10.06 18.67
C MET A 1 3.93 10.54 17.27
N THR A 2 2.68 10.36 16.84
CA THR A 2 2.20 10.93 15.57
C THR A 2 2.12 12.44 15.72
N ALA A 3 2.94 13.19 14.99
CA ALA A 3 2.91 14.63 14.99
C ALA A 3 2.36 15.13 13.65
N PRO A 4 1.37 16.05 13.64
CA PRO A 4 0.94 16.70 12.42
C PRO A 4 2.04 17.62 11.90
N SER A 5 2.16 17.69 10.59
CA SER A 5 2.94 18.71 9.88
C SER A 5 2.00 19.52 8.99
N SER A 6 2.43 20.70 8.58
CA SER A 6 1.65 21.56 7.67
C SER A 6 2.40 21.69 6.36
N ARG A 7 1.70 21.46 5.25
CA ARG A 7 2.27 21.52 3.91
C ARG A 7 1.55 22.56 3.06
N PRO A 8 2.27 23.52 2.44
CA PRO A 8 1.68 24.42 1.47
C PRO A 8 1.22 23.63 0.25
N THR A 9 -0.07 23.76 -0.10
CA THR A 9 -0.69 23.02 -1.21
C THR A 9 -1.62 23.92 -1.98
N GLN A 10 -1.38 24.05 -3.28
CA GLN A 10 -2.23 24.87 -4.15
C GLN A 10 -3.51 24.12 -4.51
N CYS A 11 -4.65 24.82 -4.42
CA CYS A 11 -5.93 24.25 -4.81
C CYS A 11 -6.02 24.10 -6.35
N PRO A 12 -6.26 22.91 -6.89
CA PRO A 12 -6.35 22.70 -8.33
C PRO A 12 -7.59 23.34 -8.96
N HIS A 13 -8.57 23.78 -8.15
CA HIS A 13 -9.81 24.38 -8.65
C HIS A 13 -9.77 25.91 -8.74
N CYS A 14 -9.03 26.57 -7.85
CA CYS A 14 -9.04 28.03 -7.79
C CYS A 14 -7.66 28.67 -7.64
N GLY A 15 -6.60 27.88 -7.59
CA GLY A 15 -5.22 28.36 -7.47
C GLY A 15 -4.83 28.92 -6.08
N TYR A 16 -5.73 28.91 -5.10
CA TYR A 16 -5.46 29.45 -3.77
C TYR A 16 -4.48 28.55 -3.00
N ASP A 17 -3.49 29.15 -2.33
CA ASP A 17 -2.52 28.44 -1.52
C ASP A 17 -3.09 28.13 -0.13
N ASN A 18 -3.18 26.87 0.21
CA ASN A 18 -3.67 26.36 1.48
C ASN A 18 -2.52 25.78 2.32
N GLN A 19 -2.69 25.81 3.63
CA GLN A 19 -1.87 25.05 4.56
C GLN A 19 -2.63 23.78 4.91
N VAL A 20 -2.20 22.64 4.34
CA VAL A 20 -2.86 21.35 4.53
C VAL A 20 -2.12 20.55 5.61
N GLU A 21 -2.88 20.09 6.60
CA GLU A 21 -2.37 19.21 7.63
C GLU A 21 -2.02 17.85 7.01
N THR A 22 -0.82 17.36 7.28
CA THR A 22 -0.30 16.09 6.80
C THR A 22 0.35 15.31 7.94
N TYR A 23 0.45 13.99 7.78
CA TYR A 23 1.02 13.10 8.78
C TYR A 23 2.07 12.21 8.12
N GLU A 24 3.34 12.41 8.47
CA GLU A 24 4.44 11.60 7.92
C GLU A 24 4.47 10.18 8.50
N SER A 25 4.00 10.02 9.74
CA SER A 25 3.89 8.73 10.39
C SER A 25 2.61 8.61 11.22
N ILE A 26 2.03 7.42 11.23
CA ILE A 26 0.83 7.06 12.00
C ILE A 26 1.12 5.79 12.80
N ASN A 27 0.88 5.85 14.11
CA ASN A 27 0.96 4.68 14.96
C ASN A 27 -0.38 3.94 15.04
N SER A 28 -0.37 2.62 15.09
CA SER A 28 -1.59 1.79 15.19
C SER A 28 -2.47 2.09 16.40
N HIS A 29 -1.90 2.72 17.45
CA HIS A 29 -2.65 3.13 18.64
C HIS A 29 -3.49 4.40 18.42
N ASP A 30 -3.19 5.19 17.41
CA ASP A 30 -3.98 6.37 17.05
C ASP A 30 -5.20 5.95 16.23
N ARG A 31 -6.29 5.67 16.95
CA ARG A 31 -7.52 5.16 16.35
C ARG A 31 -8.11 6.14 15.33
N GLN A 32 -8.10 7.45 15.62
CA GLN A 32 -8.71 8.44 14.73
C GLN A 32 -7.95 8.56 13.41
N LEU A 33 -6.61 8.64 13.46
CA LEU A 33 -5.80 8.71 12.25
C LEU A 33 -5.83 7.41 11.46
N ARG A 34 -5.88 6.26 12.14
CA ARG A 34 -6.07 4.98 11.48
C ARG A 34 -7.39 4.89 10.72
N GLU A 35 -8.50 5.35 11.32
CA GLU A 35 -9.80 5.41 10.65
C GLU A 35 -9.77 6.35 9.44
N LYS A 36 -9.13 7.53 9.56
CA LYS A 36 -8.91 8.44 8.43
C LYS A 36 -8.06 7.79 7.33
N LEU A 37 -7.03 7.04 7.69
CA LEU A 37 -6.20 6.31 6.75
C LEU A 37 -7.01 5.26 5.99
N ILE A 38 -7.73 4.38 6.69
CA ILE A 38 -8.51 3.28 6.10
C ILE A 38 -9.64 3.80 5.20
N SER A 39 -10.25 4.93 5.55
CA SER A 39 -11.30 5.57 4.75
C SER A 39 -10.77 6.42 3.58
N GLY A 40 -9.46 6.67 3.51
CA GLY A 40 -8.87 7.60 2.53
C GLY A 40 -9.01 9.08 2.91
N ALA A 41 -9.71 9.40 3.98
CA ALA A 41 -9.91 10.79 4.45
C ALA A 41 -8.61 11.47 4.89
N LEU A 42 -7.54 10.70 5.13
CA LEU A 42 -6.22 11.23 5.47
C LEU A 42 -5.64 12.13 4.37
N TRP A 43 -5.98 11.87 3.11
CA TRP A 43 -5.50 12.59 1.93
C TRP A 43 -6.53 13.56 1.34
N THR A 44 -7.67 13.71 2.02
CA THR A 44 -8.75 14.58 1.60
C THR A 44 -8.74 15.86 2.43
N TRP A 45 -8.80 17.00 1.78
CA TRP A 45 -8.84 18.30 2.42
C TRP A 45 -9.78 19.25 1.68
N ARG A 46 -10.24 20.30 2.36
CA ARG A 46 -11.16 21.28 1.82
C ARG A 46 -10.47 22.61 1.62
N CYS A 47 -10.59 23.20 0.43
CA CYS A 47 -10.00 24.49 0.13
C CYS A 47 -10.65 25.61 0.95
N ALA A 48 -9.83 26.43 1.61
CA ALA A 48 -10.31 27.55 2.42
C ALA A 48 -11.00 28.65 1.59
N ASN A 49 -10.63 28.80 0.31
CA ASN A 49 -11.19 29.82 -0.55
C ASN A 49 -12.47 29.35 -1.29
N CYS A 50 -12.41 28.25 -2.02
CA CYS A 50 -13.54 27.81 -2.86
C CYS A 50 -14.37 26.68 -2.22
N ALA A 51 -14.03 26.23 -1.02
CA ALA A 51 -14.69 25.18 -0.25
C ALA A 51 -14.82 23.82 -0.97
N LYS A 52 -14.17 23.63 -2.13
CA LYS A 52 -14.14 22.34 -2.82
C LYS A 52 -13.25 21.35 -2.09
N GLU A 53 -13.72 20.11 -2.04
CA GLU A 53 -12.95 18.98 -1.54
C GLU A 53 -11.89 18.56 -2.56
N THR A 54 -10.70 18.30 -2.08
CA THR A 54 -9.52 18.01 -2.90
C THR A 54 -8.78 16.83 -2.31
N PHE A 55 -8.21 16.00 -3.17
CA PHE A 55 -7.44 14.84 -2.81
C PHE A 55 -5.97 15.05 -3.17
N SER A 56 -5.05 14.87 -2.21
CA SER A 56 -3.61 15.03 -2.42
C SER A 56 -2.83 13.93 -1.75
N LEU A 57 -2.22 13.05 -2.55
CA LEU A 57 -1.38 11.96 -2.05
C LEU A 57 -0.04 12.49 -1.53
N TYR A 58 0.37 11.96 -0.41
CA TYR A 58 1.70 12.17 0.17
C TYR A 58 2.17 10.88 0.86
N PRO A 59 3.50 10.69 1.02
CA PRO A 59 4.04 9.52 1.67
C PRO A 59 3.64 9.44 3.14
N VAL A 60 3.34 8.23 3.61
CA VAL A 60 2.97 7.96 5.01
C VAL A 60 3.63 6.67 5.47
N LEU A 61 4.20 6.68 6.67
CA LEU A 61 4.63 5.50 7.39
C LEU A 61 3.54 5.06 8.38
N TYR A 62 3.03 3.85 8.25
CA TYR A 62 2.22 3.22 9.28
C TYR A 62 3.07 2.30 10.15
N HIS A 63 3.06 2.52 11.46
CA HIS A 63 3.81 1.75 12.41
C HIS A 63 2.88 0.96 13.33
N ASP A 64 2.84 -0.35 13.16
CA ASP A 64 2.13 -1.25 14.07
C ASP A 64 3.09 -1.93 15.03
N MET A 65 3.14 -1.42 16.25
CA MET A 65 3.99 -1.95 17.31
C MET A 65 3.49 -3.32 17.84
N ARG A 66 2.22 -3.68 17.65
CA ARG A 66 1.66 -4.96 18.10
C ARG A 66 2.15 -6.11 17.23
N SER A 67 2.17 -5.90 15.92
CA SER A 67 2.63 -6.87 14.93
C SER A 67 4.11 -6.71 14.56
N TRP A 68 4.81 -5.74 15.17
CA TRP A 68 6.20 -5.39 14.86
C TRP A 68 6.38 -5.15 13.35
N CYS A 69 5.54 -4.30 12.80
CA CYS A 69 5.53 -4.02 11.37
C CYS A 69 5.50 -2.52 11.07
N MET A 70 6.35 -2.11 10.15
CA MET A 70 6.30 -0.80 9.51
C MET A 70 5.88 -0.97 8.06
N VAL A 71 4.86 -0.22 7.66
CA VAL A 71 4.38 -0.18 6.27
C VAL A 71 4.56 1.23 5.74
N TYR A 72 5.33 1.36 4.67
CA TYR A 72 5.57 2.65 4.05
C TYR A 72 4.79 2.75 2.74
N TYR A 73 4.00 3.80 2.62
CA TYR A 73 3.36 4.20 1.37
C TYR A 73 4.25 5.19 0.64
N LEU A 74 4.70 4.81 -0.55
CA LEU A 74 5.38 5.68 -1.50
C LEU A 74 4.71 5.52 -2.86
N ASP A 75 4.21 6.62 -3.42
CA ASP A 75 3.64 6.60 -4.76
C ASP A 75 4.63 6.01 -5.78
N ARG A 76 4.10 5.36 -6.82
CA ARG A 76 4.93 4.70 -7.85
C ARG A 76 5.94 5.66 -8.49
N GLN A 77 5.54 6.91 -8.75
CA GLN A 77 6.43 7.90 -9.35
C GLN A 77 7.59 8.27 -8.41
N MET A 78 7.33 8.30 -7.10
CA MET A 78 8.38 8.54 -6.09
C MET A 78 9.32 7.34 -5.95
N THR A 79 8.85 6.12 -6.19
CA THR A 79 9.69 4.91 -6.11
C THR A 79 10.56 4.69 -7.35
N GLU A 80 10.32 5.40 -8.43
CA GLU A 80 11.15 5.37 -9.64
C GLU A 80 12.39 6.26 -9.53
N ASP A 81 12.41 7.25 -8.63
CA ASP A 81 13.60 8.07 -8.35
C ASP A 81 14.43 7.46 -7.21
N PRO A 82 15.62 6.87 -7.51
CA PRO A 82 16.48 6.28 -6.49
C PRO A 82 16.85 7.24 -5.35
N ARG A 83 16.96 8.55 -5.65
CA ARG A 83 17.29 9.58 -4.65
C ARG A 83 16.15 9.82 -3.66
N VAL A 84 14.90 9.56 -4.06
CA VAL A 84 13.75 9.62 -3.17
C VAL A 84 13.76 8.41 -2.26
N ILE A 85 13.98 7.21 -2.80
CA ILE A 85 14.11 5.98 -2.00
C ILE A 85 15.24 6.13 -0.99
N GLU A 86 16.42 6.55 -1.41
CA GLU A 86 17.58 6.74 -0.53
C GLU A 86 17.33 7.72 0.62
N ARG A 87 16.54 8.77 0.38
CA ARG A 87 16.18 9.75 1.42
C ARG A 87 15.06 9.31 2.34
N MET A 88 14.12 8.52 1.84
CA MET A 88 12.89 8.17 2.54
C MET A 88 12.93 6.78 3.17
N VAL A 89 13.73 5.88 2.63
CA VAL A 89 13.94 4.56 3.26
C VAL A 89 15.03 4.72 4.32
N PRO A 90 14.76 4.37 5.58
CA PRO A 90 15.79 4.38 6.62
C PRO A 90 16.98 3.56 6.19
N ALA A 91 18.19 4.04 6.49
CA ALA A 91 19.41 3.32 6.17
C ALA A 91 19.41 1.92 6.82
N ALA A 92 20.06 0.96 6.16
CA ALA A 92 20.05 -0.44 6.59
C ALA A 92 20.52 -0.66 8.04
N ASP A 93 21.46 0.17 8.52
CA ASP A 93 21.94 0.16 9.90
C ASP A 93 20.86 0.57 10.91
N GLN A 94 19.95 1.48 10.57
CA GLN A 94 18.82 1.86 11.43
C GLN A 94 17.76 0.77 11.52
N LEU A 95 17.44 0.14 10.39
CA LEU A 95 16.56 -1.03 10.37
C LEU A 95 17.19 -2.19 11.18
N THR A 96 18.52 -2.35 11.09
CA THR A 96 19.26 -3.31 11.89
C THR A 96 19.18 -2.98 13.38
N ALA A 97 19.26 -1.70 13.77
CA ALA A 97 19.08 -1.28 15.15
C ALA A 97 17.68 -1.61 15.69
N LEU A 98 16.62 -1.38 14.91
CA LEU A 98 15.27 -1.78 15.28
C LEU A 98 15.13 -3.30 15.44
N ARG A 99 15.76 -4.09 14.57
CA ARG A 99 15.78 -5.54 14.67
C ARG A 99 16.57 -6.08 15.88
N ARG A 100 17.51 -5.33 16.42
CA ARG A 100 18.17 -5.69 17.70
C ARG A 100 17.17 -5.73 18.86
N PHE A 101 16.12 -4.92 18.83
CA PHE A 101 15.06 -4.96 19.84
C PHE A 101 14.07 -6.10 19.59
N ASN A 102 13.78 -6.42 18.34
CA ASN A 102 12.91 -7.55 17.98
C ASN A 102 13.26 -8.08 16.60
N LEU A 103 13.75 -9.31 16.55
CA LEU A 103 14.13 -10.00 15.30
C LEU A 103 12.94 -10.19 14.33
N ASN A 104 11.72 -10.18 14.85
CA ASN A 104 10.50 -10.32 14.03
C ASN A 104 10.03 -9.03 13.39
N TYR A 105 10.79 -7.92 13.49
CA TYR A 105 10.40 -6.65 12.91
C TYR A 105 10.34 -6.72 11.39
N ARG A 106 9.17 -6.42 10.82
CA ARG A 106 8.89 -6.50 9.38
C ARG A 106 8.81 -5.10 8.78
N PHE A 107 9.33 -4.94 7.58
CA PHE A 107 9.31 -3.68 6.83
C PHE A 107 8.62 -3.92 5.49
N ARG A 108 7.56 -3.15 5.20
CA ARG A 108 6.74 -3.29 4.00
C ARG A 108 6.68 -1.99 3.22
N LEU A 109 6.80 -2.08 1.90
CA LEU A 109 6.62 -0.97 0.98
C LEU A 109 5.38 -1.21 0.13
N CYS A 110 4.50 -0.21 0.06
CA CYS A 110 3.34 -0.20 -0.82
C CYS A 110 3.47 0.93 -1.83
N ARG A 111 3.26 0.62 -3.13
CA ARG A 111 3.37 1.57 -4.25
C ARG A 111 2.03 2.13 -4.70
N SER A 112 0.94 1.62 -4.17
CA SER A 112 -0.41 2.15 -4.38
C SER A 112 -1.10 2.37 -3.05
N LEU A 113 -1.99 3.36 -3.02
CA LEU A 113 -2.79 3.66 -1.83
C LEU A 113 -3.67 2.46 -1.43
N ASP A 114 -4.21 1.78 -2.41
CA ASP A 114 -5.07 0.63 -2.20
C ASP A 114 -4.34 -0.54 -1.53
N ASP A 115 -3.10 -0.83 -1.97
CA ASP A 115 -2.27 -1.88 -1.36
C ASP A 115 -1.86 -1.48 0.06
N PHE A 116 -1.62 -0.19 0.29
CA PHE A 116 -1.30 0.33 1.61
C PHE A 116 -2.48 0.18 2.58
N ILE A 117 -3.67 0.60 2.18
CA ILE A 117 -4.89 0.46 3.00
C ILE A 117 -5.19 -1.01 3.28
N GLU A 118 -5.08 -1.88 2.27
CA GLU A 118 -5.25 -3.31 2.46
C GLU A 118 -4.26 -3.88 3.47
N LYS A 119 -2.97 -3.50 3.36
CA LYS A 119 -1.93 -3.96 4.28
C LYS A 119 -2.23 -3.55 5.72
N VAL A 120 -2.68 -2.32 5.93
CA VAL A 120 -3.10 -1.85 7.26
C VAL A 120 -4.28 -2.67 7.80
N ARG A 121 -5.30 -2.97 6.97
CA ARG A 121 -6.44 -3.81 7.37
C ARG A 121 -6.01 -5.23 7.75
N VAL A 122 -5.08 -5.82 7.01
CA VAL A 122 -4.52 -7.14 7.30
C VAL A 122 -3.82 -7.16 8.67
N LEU A 123 -3.00 -6.15 8.95
CA LEU A 123 -2.30 -6.00 10.23
C LEU A 123 -3.29 -5.77 11.39
N ASP A 124 -4.30 -4.93 11.19
CA ASP A 124 -5.34 -4.65 12.18
C ASP A 124 -6.14 -5.91 12.54
N ALA A 125 -6.37 -6.79 11.58
CA ALA A 125 -7.00 -8.09 11.79
C ALA A 125 -6.07 -9.13 12.45
N GLY A 126 -4.80 -8.77 12.75
CA GLY A 126 -3.82 -9.68 13.32
C GLY A 126 -3.37 -10.79 12.36
N LEU A 127 -3.50 -10.57 11.06
CA LEU A 127 -3.16 -11.54 10.04
C LEU A 127 -1.73 -11.35 9.52
N ASP A 128 -1.16 -12.42 9.00
CA ASP A 128 0.11 -12.40 8.28
C ASP A 128 -0.14 -12.01 6.81
N ASP A 129 0.55 -10.98 6.35
CA ASP A 129 0.35 -10.42 5.03
C ASP A 129 0.81 -11.34 3.89
N GLN A 130 1.83 -12.16 4.10
CA GLN A 130 2.29 -13.14 3.11
C GLN A 130 1.27 -14.27 2.95
N ALA A 131 0.67 -14.72 4.07
CA ALA A 131 -0.36 -15.74 4.04
C ALA A 131 -1.65 -15.22 3.37
N VAL A 132 -2.00 -13.95 3.58
CA VAL A 132 -3.14 -13.32 2.89
C VAL A 132 -2.89 -13.24 1.39
N GLU A 133 -1.70 -12.80 0.94
CA GLU A 133 -1.36 -12.78 -0.49
C GLU A 133 -1.35 -14.19 -1.11
N TYR A 134 -0.89 -15.20 -0.36
CA TYR A 134 -0.97 -16.60 -0.81
C TYR A 134 -2.42 -17.07 -0.99
N VAL A 135 -3.31 -16.73 -0.06
CA VAL A 135 -4.75 -17.03 -0.18
C VAL A 135 -5.34 -16.35 -1.41
N LYS A 136 -5.04 -15.07 -1.64
CA LYS A 136 -5.48 -14.31 -2.82
C LYS A 136 -5.02 -14.99 -4.11
N LEU A 137 -3.77 -15.38 -4.19
CA LEU A 137 -3.21 -16.07 -5.36
C LEU A 137 -3.93 -17.39 -5.65
N ARG A 138 -4.22 -18.17 -4.60
CA ARG A 138 -4.87 -19.47 -4.74
C ARG A 138 -6.33 -19.38 -5.19
N HIS A 139 -7.06 -18.37 -4.71
CA HIS A 139 -8.48 -18.18 -5.02
C HIS A 139 -8.73 -17.31 -6.26
N SER A 140 -7.77 -16.48 -6.63
CA SER A 140 -7.95 -15.53 -7.72
C SER A 140 -7.68 -16.10 -9.09
N GLY A 141 -7.38 -17.34 -9.34
CA GLY A 141 -7.15 -18.00 -10.65
C GLY A 141 -7.40 -17.20 -11.95
N VAL A 142 -7.78 -15.92 -11.79
CA VAL A 142 -8.08 -14.89 -12.77
C VAL A 142 -7.40 -13.59 -12.32
N PRO A 143 -6.88 -12.72 -13.21
CA PRO A 143 -6.15 -11.48 -12.87
C PRO A 143 -7.07 -10.37 -12.34
N LEU A 144 -7.95 -10.69 -11.42
CA LEU A 144 -8.80 -9.73 -10.74
C LEU A 144 -8.07 -9.20 -9.51
N LYS A 145 -8.03 -7.88 -9.34
CA LYS A 145 -7.50 -7.25 -8.14
C LYS A 145 -8.39 -7.58 -6.94
N THR A 146 -8.04 -8.67 -6.26
CA THR A 146 -8.70 -9.08 -5.04
C THR A 146 -8.05 -8.37 -3.86
N ARG A 147 -8.86 -7.81 -2.96
CA ARG A 147 -8.40 -7.09 -1.76
C ARG A 147 -9.05 -7.67 -0.53
N PHE A 148 -8.26 -7.80 0.53
CA PHE A 148 -8.77 -8.13 1.84
C PHE A 148 -9.58 -6.95 2.40
N GLU A 149 -10.79 -7.23 2.82
CA GLU A 149 -11.69 -6.24 3.41
C GLU A 149 -11.75 -6.34 4.93
N ARG A 150 -12.02 -7.55 5.44
CA ARG A 150 -12.14 -7.79 6.87
C ARG A 150 -12.06 -9.26 7.26
N LEU A 151 -11.78 -9.49 8.54
CA LEU A 151 -11.97 -10.77 9.20
C LEU A 151 -13.36 -10.76 9.86
N VAL A 152 -14.17 -11.76 9.55
CA VAL A 152 -15.47 -11.98 10.18
C VAL A 152 -15.32 -13.06 11.22
N ASP A 153 -15.55 -12.69 12.48
CA ASP A 153 -15.62 -13.63 13.60
C ASP A 153 -17.06 -14.13 13.80
N GLY A 154 -17.22 -15.38 14.22
CA GLY A 154 -18.50 -16.03 14.43
C GLY A 154 -18.38 -17.55 14.33
N GLU A 155 -19.50 -18.27 14.21
CA GLU A 155 -19.52 -19.73 14.04
C GLU A 155 -18.70 -20.19 12.82
N SER A 156 -18.63 -19.36 11.78
CA SER A 156 -17.84 -19.60 10.58
C SER A 156 -16.82 -18.48 10.39
N LYS A 157 -15.72 -18.52 11.16
CA LYS A 157 -14.64 -17.55 11.01
C LYS A 157 -14.10 -17.58 9.58
N ARG A 158 -14.09 -16.40 8.92
CA ARG A 158 -13.69 -16.29 7.52
C ARG A 158 -13.05 -14.93 7.20
N LEU A 159 -12.18 -14.94 6.20
CA LEU A 159 -11.66 -13.73 5.57
C LEU A 159 -12.63 -13.31 4.46
N GLU A 160 -13.01 -12.04 4.44
CA GLU A 160 -13.77 -11.45 3.35
C GLU A 160 -12.86 -10.61 2.46
N PHE A 161 -12.96 -10.90 1.16
CA PHE A 161 -12.25 -10.20 0.11
C PHE A 161 -13.24 -9.52 -0.82
N VAL A 162 -12.80 -8.42 -1.42
CA VAL A 162 -13.56 -7.71 -2.44
C VAL A 162 -12.85 -7.85 -3.77
N ILE A 163 -13.59 -8.25 -4.80
CA ILE A 163 -13.12 -8.33 -6.18
C ILE A 163 -13.67 -7.14 -6.94
N ALA A 164 -12.78 -6.24 -7.39
CA ALA A 164 -13.16 -5.15 -8.27
C ALA A 164 -13.27 -5.68 -9.71
N SER A 165 -14.45 -5.63 -10.30
CA SER A 165 -14.67 -5.92 -11.72
C SER A 165 -15.04 -4.65 -12.49
N HIS A 166 -14.43 -4.46 -13.65
CA HIS A 166 -14.82 -3.41 -14.60
C HIS A 166 -15.89 -3.96 -15.54
N ALA A 167 -17.14 -4.01 -15.05
CA ALA A 167 -18.27 -4.38 -15.90
C ALA A 167 -18.88 -3.13 -16.57
N PRO A 168 -19.52 -3.27 -17.74
CA PRO A 168 -20.36 -2.22 -18.30
C PRO A 168 -21.42 -1.79 -17.26
N GLY A 169 -21.43 -0.52 -16.87
CA GLY A 169 -22.31 0.01 -15.82
C GLY A 169 -21.61 0.44 -14.54
N GLY A 170 -20.28 0.45 -14.51
CA GLY A 170 -19.46 0.92 -13.40
C GLY A 170 -18.77 -0.20 -12.60
N PRO A 171 -17.83 0.17 -11.71
CA PRO A 171 -17.11 -0.81 -10.91
C PRO A 171 -18.06 -1.57 -9.98
N ARG A 172 -18.09 -2.87 -10.10
CA ARG A 172 -18.83 -3.76 -9.19
C ARG A 172 -17.84 -4.44 -8.27
N THR A 173 -18.15 -4.44 -6.97
CA THR A 173 -17.40 -5.20 -5.98
C THR A 173 -18.22 -6.42 -5.58
N SER A 174 -17.64 -7.61 -5.74
CA SER A 174 -18.28 -8.86 -5.29
C SER A 174 -17.50 -9.38 -4.08
N PRO A 175 -18.16 -9.60 -2.94
CA PRO A 175 -17.52 -10.19 -1.76
C PRO A 175 -17.23 -11.67 -2.02
N VAL A 176 -16.03 -12.10 -1.64
CA VAL A 176 -15.61 -13.52 -1.64
C VAL A 176 -15.17 -13.89 -0.24
N GLY A 177 -15.78 -14.91 0.33
CA GLY A 177 -15.43 -15.44 1.64
C GLY A 177 -14.44 -16.60 1.50
N VAL A 178 -13.36 -16.57 2.28
CA VAL A 178 -12.41 -17.67 2.41
C VAL A 178 -12.40 -18.12 3.87
N THR A 179 -12.50 -19.41 4.11
CA THR A 179 -12.50 -19.96 5.48
C THR A 179 -11.19 -19.64 6.22
N TYR A 180 -11.28 -19.45 7.52
CA TYR A 180 -10.10 -19.21 8.34
C TYR A 180 -9.13 -20.40 8.32
N SER A 181 -9.64 -21.64 8.14
CA SER A 181 -8.79 -22.83 7.96
C SER A 181 -7.91 -22.71 6.71
N ALA A 182 -8.45 -22.22 5.59
CA ALA A 182 -7.64 -22.02 4.37
C ALA A 182 -6.51 -20.99 4.59
N TYR A 183 -6.75 -19.96 5.42
CA TYR A 183 -5.71 -19.02 5.83
C TYR A 183 -4.66 -19.69 6.73
N THR A 184 -5.07 -20.50 7.72
CA THR A 184 -4.11 -21.19 8.60
C THR A 184 -3.25 -22.19 7.83
N ASP A 185 -3.82 -22.87 6.83
CA ASP A 185 -3.07 -23.75 5.92
C ASP A 185 -2.07 -22.96 5.07
N ALA A 186 -2.47 -21.79 4.58
CA ALA A 186 -1.59 -20.88 3.86
C ALA A 186 -0.43 -20.42 4.75
N LEU A 187 -0.73 -20.01 5.98
CA LEU A 187 0.26 -19.57 6.96
C LEU A 187 1.27 -20.68 7.29
N ALA A 188 0.81 -21.94 7.44
CA ALA A 188 1.68 -23.08 7.66
C ALA A 188 2.64 -23.29 6.48
N LYS A 189 2.15 -23.22 5.24
CA LYS A 189 2.97 -23.35 4.03
C LYS A 189 3.98 -22.22 3.87
N ILE A 190 3.60 -20.98 4.19
CA ILE A 190 4.51 -19.83 4.19
C ILE A 190 5.65 -20.10 5.19
N ARG A 191 5.32 -20.51 6.41
CA ARG A 191 6.31 -20.78 7.46
C ARG A 191 7.24 -21.95 7.11
N GLU A 192 6.70 -23.01 6.54
CA GLU A 192 7.48 -24.17 6.09
C GLU A 192 8.51 -23.77 5.01
N ARG A 193 8.07 -22.97 4.02
CA ARG A 193 8.92 -22.64 2.88
C ARG A 193 9.88 -21.48 3.13
N MET A 194 9.44 -20.48 3.88
CA MET A 194 10.20 -19.25 4.11
C MET A 194 10.92 -19.24 5.45
N GLY A 195 10.66 -20.25 6.30
CA GLY A 195 11.18 -20.31 7.65
C GLY A 195 10.54 -19.27 8.57
N SER A 196 11.01 -19.25 9.81
CA SER A 196 10.66 -18.21 10.78
C SER A 196 11.56 -16.97 10.67
N GLU A 197 12.52 -16.99 9.73
CA GLU A 197 13.43 -15.87 9.55
C GLU A 197 12.66 -14.66 9.01
N PRO A 198 12.65 -13.54 9.73
CA PRO A 198 12.22 -12.29 9.17
C PRO A 198 13.11 -12.00 7.95
N ASP A 199 12.58 -11.33 6.94
CA ASP A 199 13.32 -10.81 5.78
C ASP A 199 14.43 -9.83 6.22
N VAL A 200 15.45 -10.37 6.86
CA VAL A 200 16.43 -9.60 7.63
C VAL A 200 17.37 -8.81 6.71
N ALA A 201 17.56 -9.29 5.49
CA ALA A 201 18.61 -8.76 4.61
C ALA A 201 18.18 -7.58 3.72
N SER A 202 16.90 -7.40 3.44
CA SER A 202 16.46 -6.57 2.30
C SER A 202 15.79 -5.24 2.63
N GLY A 203 15.70 -4.83 3.91
CA GLY A 203 15.05 -3.57 4.26
C GLY A 203 13.53 -3.60 4.03
N PHE A 204 12.97 -2.56 3.41
CA PHE A 204 11.55 -2.52 3.04
C PHE A 204 11.29 -3.37 1.81
N ILE A 205 10.37 -4.30 1.90
CA ILE A 205 9.99 -5.21 0.80
C ILE A 205 8.54 -4.99 0.37
N ILE A 206 8.27 -5.27 -0.90
CA ILE A 206 6.92 -5.30 -1.44
C ILE A 206 6.42 -6.74 -1.32
N VAL A 207 5.41 -6.95 -0.49
CA VAL A 207 4.71 -8.23 -0.36
C VAL A 207 3.38 -8.11 -1.07
N ASP A 208 3.33 -8.62 -2.29
CA ASP A 208 2.18 -8.67 -3.17
C ASP A 208 2.06 -10.07 -3.81
N GLN A 209 1.14 -10.25 -4.74
CA GLN A 209 0.96 -11.52 -5.44
C GLN A 209 2.23 -11.95 -6.18
N SER A 210 2.95 -11.03 -6.82
CA SER A 210 4.20 -11.34 -7.54
C SER A 210 5.26 -11.89 -6.61
N TYR A 211 5.37 -11.32 -5.41
CA TYR A 211 6.27 -11.79 -4.37
C TYR A 211 5.99 -13.25 -3.99
N ILE A 212 4.71 -13.64 -3.91
CA ILE A 212 4.31 -15.01 -3.61
C ILE A 212 4.51 -15.93 -4.82
N GLU A 213 4.18 -15.48 -6.04
CA GLU A 213 4.38 -16.25 -7.27
C GLU A 213 5.84 -16.66 -7.49
N GLU A 214 6.77 -15.77 -7.18
CA GLU A 214 8.22 -16.07 -7.27
C GLU A 214 8.65 -17.18 -6.32
N ARG A 215 8.06 -17.23 -5.13
CA ARG A 215 8.39 -18.21 -4.07
C ARG A 215 7.61 -19.51 -4.18
N PHE A 216 6.45 -19.47 -4.84
CA PHE A 216 5.56 -20.60 -5.08
C PHE A 216 5.25 -20.75 -6.57
N PRO A 217 6.23 -21.10 -7.42
CA PRO A 217 6.07 -21.10 -8.88
C PRO A 217 5.01 -22.07 -9.40
N ALA A 218 4.62 -23.07 -8.61
CA ALA A 218 3.54 -24.01 -8.97
C ALA A 218 2.17 -23.33 -9.11
N PHE A 219 2.00 -22.10 -8.58
CA PHE A 219 0.76 -21.33 -8.65
C PHE A 219 0.79 -20.23 -9.70
N ARG A 220 1.83 -20.15 -10.53
CA ARG A 220 1.81 -19.17 -11.63
C ARG A 220 0.62 -19.48 -12.52
N PRO A 221 -0.35 -18.55 -12.66
CA PRO A 221 -1.40 -18.71 -13.66
C PRO A 221 -0.71 -18.86 -15.02
N LYS A 222 -1.13 -19.83 -15.83
CA LYS A 222 -0.66 -19.90 -17.22
C LYS A 222 -1.00 -18.54 -17.84
N ARG A 223 0.02 -17.71 -18.12
CA ARG A 223 -0.20 -16.48 -18.86
C ARG A 223 -0.92 -16.86 -20.14
N PRO A 224 -2.07 -16.25 -20.47
CA PRO A 224 -2.60 -16.37 -21.81
C PRO A 224 -1.47 -15.95 -22.77
N GLU A 225 -1.21 -16.76 -23.77
CA GLU A 225 -0.28 -16.38 -24.84
C GLU A 225 -0.66 -14.97 -25.31
N PRO A 226 0.30 -14.07 -25.53
CA PRO A 226 0.01 -12.75 -26.03
C PRO A 226 -0.76 -12.95 -27.34
N MET A 227 -2.06 -12.63 -27.35
CA MET A 227 -2.82 -12.58 -28.58
C MET A 227 -2.04 -11.62 -29.50
N ALA A 228 -1.60 -12.16 -30.63
CA ALA A 228 -0.96 -11.37 -31.68
C ALA A 228 -1.92 -10.20 -32.02
N LEU A 229 -1.53 -9.00 -31.55
CA LEU A 229 -2.27 -7.78 -31.90
C LEU A 229 -2.09 -7.58 -33.40
N THR A 230 -3.13 -7.86 -34.15
CA THR A 230 -3.24 -7.40 -35.53
C THR A 230 -3.13 -5.87 -35.49
N PRO A 231 -2.23 -5.25 -36.24
CA PRO A 231 -2.07 -3.80 -36.20
C PRO A 231 -3.34 -3.13 -36.72
N ALA A 232 -4.13 -2.56 -35.82
CA ALA A 232 -5.22 -1.68 -36.18
C ALA A 232 -4.63 -0.37 -36.71
N SER A 233 -5.03 -0.02 -37.95
CA SER A 233 -4.75 1.24 -38.60
C SER A 233 -5.04 2.43 -37.69
N GLN A 234 -4.02 3.27 -37.43
CA GLN A 234 -4.15 4.50 -36.66
C GLN A 234 -4.99 5.54 -37.42
N PRO A 235 -5.97 6.21 -36.76
CA PRO A 235 -6.38 7.53 -37.19
C PRO A 235 -5.46 8.58 -36.52
N ALA A 236 -4.90 9.45 -37.34
CA ALA A 236 -4.16 10.61 -36.91
C ALA A 236 -5.10 11.58 -36.15
N GLY A 237 -4.84 11.82 -34.91
CA GLY A 237 -5.54 12.79 -34.05
C GLY A 237 -4.54 13.51 -33.17
N ASP A 238 -4.42 14.78 -33.42
CA ASP A 238 -3.60 15.80 -32.75
C ASP A 238 -3.91 15.85 -31.23
N MET A 239 -2.93 15.57 -30.38
CA MET A 239 -3.07 15.72 -28.93
C MET A 239 -2.17 16.85 -28.43
N GLY A 240 -2.81 17.94 -28.03
CA GLY A 240 -2.19 19.09 -27.40
C GLY A 240 -1.34 18.72 -26.17
N SER A 241 -0.18 19.34 -26.11
CA SER A 241 0.83 19.20 -25.07
C SER A 241 0.33 19.72 -23.72
N ILE A 242 0.24 18.82 -22.71
CA ILE A 242 0.02 19.21 -21.32
C ILE A 242 1.37 19.62 -20.70
N VAL A 243 1.49 20.89 -20.37
CA VAL A 243 2.68 21.45 -19.71
C VAL A 243 2.61 21.16 -18.22
N PHE A 244 3.48 20.31 -17.71
CA PHE A 244 3.67 20.11 -16.26
C PHE A 244 4.52 21.23 -15.67
N GLY A 245 3.93 21.99 -14.73
CA GLY A 245 4.62 23.03 -13.98
C GLY A 245 5.72 22.45 -13.08
N LYS A 246 6.96 22.92 -13.25
CA LYS A 246 8.09 22.62 -12.37
C LYS A 246 7.91 23.34 -11.02
N THR A 247 7.66 22.61 -9.94
CA THR A 247 7.77 23.16 -8.59
C THR A 247 9.25 23.21 -8.16
N ARG A 248 9.73 24.40 -7.84
CA ARG A 248 11.05 24.61 -7.21
C ARG A 248 10.96 24.15 -5.75
N SER A 249 11.67 23.08 -5.41
CA SER A 249 11.88 22.64 -4.04
C SER A 249 13.23 23.19 -3.55
N SER A 250 13.19 24.16 -2.65
CA SER A 250 14.32 24.53 -1.81
C SER A 250 13.89 24.47 -0.35
N ASP A 251 13.99 23.30 0.25
CA ASP A 251 14.10 23.21 1.70
C ASP A 251 14.80 21.90 2.08
N LYS A 252 15.92 22.04 2.76
CA LYS A 252 16.69 20.94 3.35
C LYS A 252 15.99 20.50 4.65
N GLN A 253 14.83 19.88 4.56
CA GLN A 253 14.21 19.26 5.73
C GLN A 253 15.00 17.99 6.09
N LYS A 254 15.48 17.94 7.34
CA LYS A 254 16.13 16.74 7.90
C LYS A 254 15.11 15.61 7.96
N PRO A 255 15.49 14.39 7.58
CA PRO A 255 14.57 13.25 7.60
C PRO A 255 14.04 13.02 9.03
N TRP A 256 12.75 12.85 9.17
CA TRP A 256 11.99 12.69 10.43
C TRP A 256 12.49 11.52 11.32
N TRP A 257 13.09 10.49 10.72
CA TRP A 257 13.62 9.32 11.43
C TRP A 257 14.87 9.60 12.29
N ARG A 258 15.45 10.82 12.28
CA ARG A 258 16.55 11.20 13.17
C ARG A 258 16.13 11.40 14.63
N PHE A 259 14.85 11.27 14.96
CA PHE A 259 14.29 11.48 16.29
C PHE A 259 13.83 10.19 16.99
N TRP A 260 14.23 9.03 16.50
CA TRP A 260 13.99 7.73 17.13
C TRP A 260 15.29 7.10 17.63
#